data_f88de9776c528d9de9f3af7423811283
#
_entry.id   f88de9776c528d9de9f3af7423811283
#
_cell.length_a   1.000
_cell.length_b   1.000
_cell.length_c   1.000
_cell.angle_alpha   90.00
_cell.angle_beta   90.00
_cell.angle_gamma   90.00
#
_symmetry.space_group_name_H-M   'P 1'
#
loop_
_entity.id
_entity.type
_entity.pdbx_description
1 polymer ?
#
loop_
_entity_poly.entity_id
_entity_poly.type
_entity_poly.pdbx_seq_one_letter_code
_entity_poly.pdbx_strand_id
1 'polypeptide(L)'
;MKRLIKFDIIHPNSYLLRKQAEAPEIHGMDLGEYRQWLLDLASNYSDFYTYYLNRSGAWEAEEYFFNDAVFTRKVAEHLFGKVRARLLEGIGRGVRRITKRRNDFRDYIARAYLAERRPDVIFARSQPQPSAFWQPYRHDTLLVARLSARLPFNWHPNDFDLVYTDQPDFKHFFELHGTETIINDQGFDARIVERLEQGLPSPGVVFVGGLGTQNFLARTLFFERIAGRTKFTWWGYWWDGGGDGRTLADFPGLERGFRGVTSGMEMYQTYHDATICLNDYVDTANGVGFNQRMFEVMGVGGFLLTRAAPNFSDVFPEGIFATYEDEEDCLRQIDYYLAHPGERAEIAARGQQFILEQYNYERIAAEFSSDLLARLGEGRPPR
;
A
#
# COMPACT_ATOMS: atom_id res chain seq x y z
N MET A 1 10.38 -26.68 3.50
CA MET A 1 9.77 -25.42 2.99
C MET A 1 9.13 -24.73 4.17
N LYS A 2 9.40 -23.45 4.37
CA LYS A 2 8.84 -22.63 5.46
C LYS A 2 7.51 -22.03 5.04
N ARG A 3 6.59 -21.79 5.99
CA ARG A 3 5.27 -21.22 5.72
C ARG A 3 5.21 -19.77 6.18
N LEU A 4 4.71 -18.88 5.29
CA LEU A 4 4.50 -17.49 5.59
C LEU A 4 3.06 -17.09 5.26
N ILE A 5 2.38 -16.42 6.20
CA ILE A 5 1.11 -15.76 5.91
C ILE A 5 1.31 -14.26 6.00
N LYS A 6 1.07 -13.57 4.89
CA LYS A 6 1.07 -12.12 4.83
C LYS A 6 -0.34 -11.58 5.09
N PHE A 7 -0.48 -10.82 6.16
CA PHE A 7 -1.71 -10.09 6.46
C PHE A 7 -1.71 -8.74 5.75
N ASP A 8 -2.70 -8.53 4.91
CA ASP A 8 -2.86 -7.30 4.15
C ASP A 8 -4.30 -6.80 4.14
N ILE A 9 -4.48 -5.60 3.61
CA ILE A 9 -5.78 -5.00 3.33
C ILE A 9 -5.79 -4.47 1.90
N ILE A 10 -6.96 -4.40 1.29
CA ILE A 10 -7.15 -3.65 0.04
C ILE A 10 -7.61 -2.24 0.41
N HIS A 11 -6.85 -1.26 -0.01
CA HIS A 11 -7.10 0.14 0.28
C HIS A 11 -7.12 0.97 -1.02
N PRO A 12 -8.06 1.92 -1.16
CA PRO A 12 -9.16 2.20 -0.24
C PRO A 12 -10.29 1.16 -0.36
N ASN A 13 -11.03 0.96 0.74
CA ASN A 13 -12.11 -0.02 0.77
C ASN A 13 -13.23 0.26 -0.25
N SER A 14 -13.45 1.53 -0.59
CA SER A 14 -14.41 1.93 -1.65
C SER A 14 -14.02 1.41 -3.03
N TYR A 15 -12.72 1.34 -3.33
CA TYR A 15 -12.22 0.70 -4.55
C TYR A 15 -12.58 -0.79 -4.59
N LEU A 16 -12.28 -1.52 -3.51
CA LEU A 16 -12.62 -2.94 -3.41
C LEU A 16 -14.13 -3.18 -3.59
N LEU A 17 -14.96 -2.41 -2.90
CA LEU A 17 -16.42 -2.56 -3.00
C LEU A 17 -16.93 -2.28 -4.42
N ARG A 18 -16.36 -1.29 -5.12
CA ARG A 18 -16.67 -1.02 -6.53
C ARG A 18 -16.27 -2.21 -7.41
N LYS A 19 -15.05 -2.71 -7.29
CA LYS A 19 -14.58 -3.87 -8.07
C LYS A 19 -15.41 -5.13 -7.81
N GLN A 20 -15.83 -5.38 -6.58
CA GLN A 20 -16.73 -6.48 -6.23
C GLN A 20 -18.13 -6.32 -6.86
N ALA A 21 -18.64 -5.09 -6.95
CA ALA A 21 -19.94 -4.82 -7.58
C ALA A 21 -19.87 -4.98 -9.11
N GLU A 22 -18.72 -4.71 -9.72
CA GLU A 22 -18.46 -4.88 -11.16
C GLU A 22 -18.27 -6.35 -11.57
N ALA A 23 -17.98 -7.26 -10.62
CA ALA A 23 -17.65 -8.67 -10.83
C ALA A 23 -18.58 -9.63 -10.06
N PRO A 24 -19.86 -9.77 -10.44
CA PRO A 24 -20.81 -10.63 -9.70
C PRO A 24 -20.41 -12.11 -9.66
N GLU A 25 -19.59 -12.58 -10.58
CA GLU A 25 -19.06 -13.95 -10.65
C GLU A 25 -18.22 -14.36 -9.43
N ILE A 26 -17.66 -13.40 -8.68
CA ILE A 26 -16.86 -13.67 -7.47
C ILE A 26 -17.61 -14.46 -6.42
N HIS A 27 -18.94 -14.40 -6.41
CA HIS A 27 -19.76 -15.14 -5.45
C HIS A 27 -19.71 -16.66 -5.69
N GLY A 28 -19.47 -17.07 -6.94
CA GLY A 28 -19.33 -18.48 -7.33
C GLY A 28 -17.92 -19.07 -7.11
N MET A 29 -16.90 -18.24 -7.02
CA MET A 29 -15.51 -18.63 -6.87
C MET A 29 -15.27 -19.38 -5.55
N ASP A 30 -14.32 -20.30 -5.55
CA ASP A 30 -13.76 -20.87 -4.31
C ASP A 30 -12.77 -19.88 -3.64
N LEU A 31 -12.13 -20.30 -2.53
CA LEU A 31 -11.18 -19.45 -1.81
C LEU A 31 -9.93 -19.14 -2.65
N GLY A 32 -9.41 -20.11 -3.39
CA GLY A 32 -8.21 -19.95 -4.22
C GLY A 32 -8.48 -19.02 -5.39
N GLU A 33 -9.56 -19.24 -6.13
CA GLU A 33 -10.01 -18.42 -7.26
C GLU A 33 -10.26 -16.97 -6.82
N TYR A 34 -10.93 -16.77 -5.69
CA TYR A 34 -11.21 -15.44 -5.18
C TYR A 34 -9.96 -14.72 -4.66
N ARG A 35 -9.03 -15.46 -4.03
CA ARG A 35 -7.72 -14.90 -3.64
C ARG A 35 -6.97 -14.42 -4.88
N GLN A 36 -6.93 -15.23 -5.93
CA GLN A 36 -6.28 -14.84 -7.19
C GLN A 36 -6.92 -13.61 -7.80
N TRP A 37 -8.25 -13.54 -7.83
CA TRP A 37 -8.96 -12.35 -8.29
C TRP A 37 -8.57 -11.08 -7.50
N LEU A 38 -8.40 -11.17 -6.17
CA LEU A 38 -7.92 -10.06 -5.35
C LEU A 38 -6.47 -9.67 -5.70
N LEU A 39 -5.61 -10.66 -5.94
CA LEU A 39 -4.21 -10.44 -6.32
C LEU A 39 -4.11 -9.79 -7.71
N ASP A 40 -4.98 -10.17 -8.63
CA ASP A 40 -5.03 -9.62 -9.98
C ASP A 40 -5.42 -8.14 -10.01
N LEU A 41 -6.07 -7.62 -8.98
CA LEU A 41 -6.29 -6.19 -8.82
C LEU A 41 -4.97 -5.42 -8.64
N ALA A 42 -3.91 -6.09 -8.20
CA ALA A 42 -2.59 -5.51 -7.89
C ALA A 42 -2.67 -4.29 -6.95
N SER A 43 -3.68 -4.26 -6.07
CA SER A 43 -3.90 -3.17 -5.13
C SER A 43 -2.92 -3.24 -3.96
N ASN A 44 -2.42 -2.10 -3.53
CA ASN A 44 -1.37 -1.96 -2.53
C ASN A 44 -0.11 -2.73 -2.95
N TYR A 45 0.26 -3.74 -2.17
CA TYR A 45 1.46 -4.56 -2.39
C TYR A 45 1.11 -5.96 -2.87
N SER A 46 -0.18 -6.24 -3.07
CA SER A 46 -0.69 -7.49 -3.62
C SER A 46 0.18 -8.70 -3.19
N ASP A 47 0.60 -9.55 -4.14
CA ASP A 47 1.50 -10.69 -3.93
C ASP A 47 2.99 -10.35 -4.14
N PHE A 48 3.38 -9.08 -4.13
CA PHE A 48 4.74 -8.66 -4.51
C PHE A 48 5.86 -9.30 -3.67
N TYR A 49 5.59 -9.67 -2.43
CA TYR A 49 6.51 -10.48 -1.62
C TYR A 49 6.29 -11.97 -1.83
N THR A 50 5.06 -12.45 -1.70
CA THR A 50 4.74 -13.88 -1.67
C THR A 50 4.97 -14.56 -3.00
N TYR A 51 4.81 -13.86 -4.11
CA TYR A 51 5.14 -14.35 -5.44
C TYR A 51 6.62 -14.75 -5.55
N TYR A 52 7.53 -13.84 -5.20
CA TYR A 52 8.96 -14.10 -5.30
C TYR A 52 9.47 -15.06 -4.20
N LEU A 53 8.87 -15.02 -3.01
CA LEU A 53 9.15 -15.99 -1.96
C LEU A 53 8.83 -17.42 -2.45
N ASN A 54 7.67 -17.64 -3.04
CA ASN A 54 7.28 -18.94 -3.58
C ASN A 54 8.19 -19.39 -4.72
N ARG A 55 8.62 -18.49 -5.60
CA ARG A 55 9.56 -18.81 -6.68
C ARG A 55 10.93 -19.24 -6.20
N SER A 56 11.36 -18.80 -5.02
CA SER A 56 12.63 -19.23 -4.43
C SER A 56 12.66 -20.73 -4.05
N GLY A 57 11.49 -21.37 -3.93
CA GLY A 57 11.34 -22.76 -3.48
C GLY A 57 11.59 -22.97 -1.98
N ALA A 58 11.99 -21.92 -1.24
CA ALA A 58 12.20 -21.99 0.21
C ALA A 58 10.90 -21.83 1.01
N TRP A 59 9.88 -21.20 0.42
CA TRP A 59 8.66 -20.77 1.07
C TRP A 59 7.38 -21.35 0.45
N GLU A 60 6.38 -21.54 1.31
CA GLU A 60 4.96 -21.64 0.98
C GLU A 60 4.32 -20.38 1.56
N ALA A 61 4.18 -19.33 0.73
CA ALA A 61 3.73 -18.01 1.16
C ALA A 61 2.39 -17.65 0.54
N GLU A 62 1.47 -17.10 1.34
CA GLU A 62 0.13 -16.73 0.89
C GLU A 62 -0.39 -15.45 1.54
N GLU A 63 -1.36 -14.81 0.87
CA GLU A 63 -2.00 -13.59 1.33
C GLU A 63 -3.27 -13.88 2.14
N TYR A 64 -3.47 -13.11 3.21
CA TYR A 64 -4.71 -13.05 3.99
C TYR A 64 -5.26 -11.63 3.97
N PHE A 65 -6.39 -11.41 3.30
CA PHE A 65 -7.02 -10.09 3.17
C PHE A 65 -8.01 -9.84 4.32
N PHE A 66 -7.55 -9.16 5.36
CA PHE A 66 -8.30 -9.03 6.61
C PHE A 66 -9.54 -8.13 6.49
N ASN A 67 -9.50 -7.06 5.68
CA ASN A 67 -10.61 -6.10 5.57
C ASN A 67 -11.75 -6.55 4.66
N ASP A 68 -11.58 -7.64 3.91
CA ASP A 68 -12.57 -8.12 2.96
C ASP A 68 -13.54 -9.12 3.59
N ALA A 69 -14.84 -8.78 3.56
CA ALA A 69 -15.91 -9.63 4.10
C ALA A 69 -16.19 -10.86 3.23
N VAL A 70 -16.02 -10.73 1.91
CA VAL A 70 -16.20 -11.86 0.97
C VAL A 70 -15.07 -12.87 1.17
N PHE A 71 -13.82 -12.39 1.26
CA PHE A 71 -12.67 -13.23 1.56
C PHE A 71 -12.84 -13.98 2.89
N THR A 72 -13.22 -13.24 3.96
CA THR A 72 -13.47 -13.85 5.28
C THR A 72 -14.51 -14.97 5.21
N ARG A 73 -15.60 -14.76 4.44
CA ARG A 73 -16.64 -15.79 4.25
C ARG A 73 -16.10 -17.00 3.51
N LYS A 74 -15.33 -16.81 2.45
CA LYS A 74 -14.72 -17.91 1.68
C LYS A 74 -13.72 -18.71 2.51
N VAL A 75 -12.92 -18.06 3.35
CA VAL A 75 -12.08 -18.72 4.35
C VAL A 75 -12.93 -19.54 5.31
N ALA A 76 -14.03 -18.99 5.83
CA ALA A 76 -14.93 -19.72 6.72
C ALA A 76 -15.60 -20.92 6.01
N GLU A 77 -15.98 -20.80 4.74
CA GLU A 77 -16.53 -21.87 3.92
C GLU A 77 -15.50 -22.97 3.66
N HIS A 78 -14.25 -22.63 3.43
CA HIS A 78 -13.14 -23.54 3.28
C HIS A 78 -12.89 -24.34 4.57
N LEU A 79 -12.82 -23.67 5.72
CA LEU A 79 -12.54 -24.29 7.01
C LEU A 79 -13.69 -25.15 7.57
N PHE A 80 -14.93 -24.71 7.38
CA PHE A 80 -16.07 -25.25 8.12
C PHE A 80 -17.22 -25.77 7.22
N GLY A 81 -17.12 -25.58 5.92
CA GLY A 81 -18.20 -25.81 4.96
C GLY A 81 -19.27 -24.71 4.95
N LYS A 82 -19.98 -24.59 3.84
CA LYS A 82 -20.93 -23.47 3.56
C LYS A 82 -22.01 -23.27 4.62
N VAL A 83 -22.59 -24.36 5.14
CA VAL A 83 -23.70 -24.28 6.12
C VAL A 83 -23.20 -23.71 7.45
N ARG A 84 -22.09 -24.28 7.97
CA ARG A 84 -21.51 -23.83 9.24
C ARG A 84 -20.92 -22.43 9.15
N ALA A 85 -20.32 -22.06 8.04
CA ALA A 85 -19.82 -20.71 7.79
C ALA A 85 -20.94 -19.65 7.89
N ARG A 86 -22.11 -19.90 7.25
CA ARG A 86 -23.29 -19.01 7.36
C ARG A 86 -23.81 -18.90 8.78
N LEU A 87 -23.84 -20.00 9.52
CA LEU A 87 -24.27 -20.00 10.92
C LEU A 87 -23.33 -19.14 11.78
N LEU A 88 -22.03 -19.35 11.66
CA LEU A 88 -21.00 -18.59 12.38
C LEU A 88 -21.05 -17.09 12.04
N GLU A 89 -21.26 -16.74 10.79
CA GLU A 89 -21.44 -15.34 10.38
C GLU A 89 -22.70 -14.71 11.00
N GLY A 90 -23.80 -15.48 11.07
CA GLY A 90 -25.03 -15.05 11.73
C GLY A 90 -24.85 -14.80 13.22
N ILE A 91 -24.16 -15.70 13.92
CA ILE A 91 -23.79 -15.54 15.34
C ILE A 91 -22.91 -14.33 15.52
N GLY A 92 -21.87 -14.15 14.71
CA GLY A 92 -20.96 -13.00 14.78
C GLY A 92 -21.68 -11.65 14.59
N ARG A 93 -22.68 -11.60 13.67
CA ARG A 93 -23.55 -10.42 13.52
C ARG A 93 -24.40 -10.15 14.77
N GLY A 94 -24.91 -11.20 15.40
CA GLY A 94 -25.67 -11.10 16.65
C GLY A 94 -24.81 -10.57 17.80
N VAL A 95 -23.63 -11.17 18.02
CA VAL A 95 -22.66 -10.75 19.03
C VAL A 95 -22.26 -9.29 18.84
N ARG A 96 -21.97 -8.88 17.61
CA ARG A 96 -21.62 -7.49 17.30
C ARG A 96 -22.72 -6.50 17.66
N ARG A 97 -24.00 -6.86 17.45
CA ARG A 97 -25.14 -6.01 17.84
C ARG A 97 -25.23 -5.78 19.35
N ILE A 98 -24.90 -6.82 20.14
CA ILE A 98 -25.00 -6.79 21.61
C ILE A 98 -23.77 -6.12 22.22
N THR A 99 -22.56 -6.54 21.79
CA THR A 99 -21.30 -6.11 22.45
C THR A 99 -20.74 -4.81 21.90
N LYS A 100 -21.24 -4.32 20.74
CA LYS A 100 -20.68 -3.21 19.96
C LYS A 100 -19.20 -3.42 19.58
N ARG A 101 -18.63 -4.60 19.81
CA ARG A 101 -17.27 -4.94 19.41
C ARG A 101 -17.19 -5.08 17.90
N ARG A 102 -16.20 -4.44 17.29
CA ARG A 102 -15.92 -4.58 15.85
C ARG A 102 -15.05 -5.83 15.65
N ASN A 103 -15.39 -6.63 14.63
CA ASN A 103 -14.54 -7.68 14.06
C ASN A 103 -14.49 -9.07 14.76
N ASP A 104 -15.30 -9.39 15.76
CA ASP A 104 -15.26 -10.70 16.44
C ASP A 104 -15.31 -11.91 15.47
N PHE A 105 -16.12 -11.83 14.40
CA PHE A 105 -16.19 -12.90 13.38
C PHE A 105 -14.92 -12.96 12.52
N ARG A 106 -14.40 -11.82 12.06
CA ARG A 106 -13.19 -11.78 11.23
C ARG A 106 -11.96 -12.25 12.00
N ASP A 107 -11.81 -11.81 13.25
CA ASP A 107 -10.74 -12.25 14.13
C ASP A 107 -10.81 -13.76 14.39
N TYR A 108 -12.02 -14.28 14.64
CA TYR A 108 -12.21 -15.71 14.84
C TYR A 108 -11.80 -16.53 13.62
N ILE A 109 -12.25 -16.12 12.42
CA ILE A 109 -11.91 -16.83 11.17
C ILE A 109 -10.40 -16.72 10.87
N ALA A 110 -9.79 -15.56 11.07
CA ALA A 110 -8.35 -15.38 10.88
C ALA A 110 -7.55 -16.28 11.83
N ARG A 111 -7.94 -16.37 13.11
CA ARG A 111 -7.30 -17.27 14.07
C ARG A 111 -7.48 -18.75 13.71
N ALA A 112 -8.67 -19.14 13.26
CA ALA A 112 -8.92 -20.51 12.81
C ALA A 112 -8.06 -20.88 11.59
N TYR A 113 -7.90 -19.92 10.66
CA TYR A 113 -7.04 -20.10 9.49
C TYR A 113 -5.56 -20.23 9.87
N LEU A 114 -5.06 -19.37 10.76
CA LEU A 114 -3.70 -19.46 11.27
C LEU A 114 -3.44 -20.78 12.02
N ALA A 115 -4.43 -21.25 12.79
CA ALA A 115 -4.34 -22.55 13.51
C ALA A 115 -4.27 -23.75 12.55
N GLU A 116 -4.95 -23.69 11.40
CA GLU A 116 -4.87 -24.72 10.35
C GLU A 116 -3.52 -24.67 9.63
N ARG A 117 -3.11 -23.46 9.19
CA ARG A 117 -1.92 -23.25 8.37
C ARG A 117 -0.62 -23.40 9.14
N ARG A 118 -0.61 -23.06 10.44
CA ARG A 118 0.57 -23.11 11.32
C ARG A 118 1.80 -22.48 10.67
N PRO A 119 1.76 -21.17 10.36
CA PRO A 119 2.85 -20.50 9.68
C PRO A 119 4.09 -20.40 10.58
N ASP A 120 5.29 -20.54 9.99
CA ASP A 120 6.55 -20.20 10.64
C ASP A 120 6.69 -18.68 10.82
N VAL A 121 6.09 -17.92 9.88
CA VAL A 121 6.14 -16.45 9.88
C VAL A 121 4.75 -15.86 9.63
N ILE A 122 4.36 -14.87 10.43
CA ILE A 122 3.24 -13.98 10.12
C ILE A 122 3.80 -12.60 9.79
N PHE A 123 3.53 -12.13 8.57
CA PHE A 123 3.96 -10.82 8.10
C PHE A 123 2.78 -9.84 8.04
N ALA A 124 2.69 -8.94 9.01
CA ALA A 124 1.67 -7.90 9.07
C ALA A 124 2.11 -6.67 8.26
N ARG A 125 1.59 -6.56 7.03
CA ARG A 125 2.02 -5.53 6.07
C ARG A 125 1.24 -4.22 6.19
N SER A 126 -0.06 -4.29 6.45
CA SER A 126 -0.94 -3.12 6.50
C SER A 126 -1.94 -3.23 7.64
N GLN A 127 -2.15 -2.12 8.37
CA GLN A 127 -3.11 -1.98 9.46
C GLN A 127 -3.23 -3.24 10.32
N PRO A 128 -2.16 -3.65 10.96
CA PRO A 128 -2.15 -4.88 11.72
C PRO A 128 -3.18 -4.84 12.84
N GLN A 129 -3.58 -6.03 13.26
CA GLN A 129 -4.53 -6.23 14.33
C GLN A 129 -3.99 -5.73 15.67
N PRO A 130 -4.84 -5.39 16.64
CA PRO A 130 -4.39 -4.94 17.96
C PRO A 130 -3.54 -6.01 18.66
N SER A 131 -2.70 -5.59 19.59
CA SER A 131 -1.78 -6.43 20.37
C SER A 131 -2.39 -7.75 20.84
N ALA A 132 -3.62 -7.73 21.33
CA ALA A 132 -4.34 -8.92 21.79
C ALA A 132 -4.57 -9.98 20.69
N PHE A 133 -4.52 -9.61 19.42
CA PHE A 133 -4.62 -10.56 18.31
C PHE A 133 -3.32 -11.35 18.16
N TRP A 134 -2.16 -10.73 18.34
CA TRP A 134 -0.84 -11.32 18.09
C TRP A 134 -0.32 -12.15 19.25
N GLN A 135 -0.77 -11.88 20.48
CA GLN A 135 -0.32 -12.53 21.72
C GLN A 135 -0.23 -14.07 21.64
N PRO A 136 -1.22 -14.82 21.09
CA PRO A 136 -1.16 -16.29 21.02
C PRO A 136 -0.04 -16.84 20.14
N TYR A 137 0.50 -16.03 19.24
CA TYR A 137 1.49 -16.48 18.22
C TYR A 137 2.93 -16.16 18.64
N ARG A 138 3.13 -15.37 19.71
CA ARG A 138 4.44 -14.87 20.12
C ARG A 138 5.47 -15.94 20.45
N HIS A 139 5.06 -17.15 20.79
CA HIS A 139 5.97 -18.23 21.19
C HIS A 139 6.40 -19.11 20.03
N ASP A 140 5.50 -19.37 19.08
CA ASP A 140 5.69 -20.39 18.07
C ASP A 140 5.86 -19.84 16.64
N THR A 141 5.57 -18.57 16.40
CA THR A 141 5.57 -17.95 15.07
C THR A 141 6.40 -16.67 15.07
N LEU A 142 7.28 -16.47 14.11
CA LEU A 142 8.02 -15.23 13.92
C LEU A 142 7.05 -14.13 13.46
N LEU A 143 6.86 -13.12 14.30
CA LEU A 143 5.97 -12.01 14.03
C LEU A 143 6.75 -10.84 13.41
N VAL A 144 6.43 -10.53 12.17
CA VAL A 144 7.09 -9.48 11.39
C VAL A 144 6.08 -8.42 11.00
N ALA A 145 6.44 -7.16 11.09
CA ALA A 145 5.61 -6.06 10.59
C ALA A 145 6.37 -5.18 9.60
N ARG A 146 5.64 -4.50 8.72
CA ARG A 146 6.15 -3.35 7.99
C ARG A 146 5.29 -2.13 8.29
N LEU A 147 5.94 -1.06 8.71
CA LEU A 147 5.31 0.18 9.14
C LEU A 147 6.01 1.37 8.48
N SER A 148 5.26 2.08 7.65
CA SER A 148 5.72 3.29 6.96
C SER A 148 4.86 4.51 7.31
N ALA A 149 4.02 4.37 8.34
CA ALA A 149 3.11 5.41 8.81
C ALA A 149 2.93 5.30 10.32
N ARG A 150 2.23 6.27 10.89
CA ARG A 150 1.98 6.35 12.33
C ARG A 150 1.45 5.03 12.90
N LEU A 151 2.00 4.64 14.08
CA LEU A 151 1.55 3.46 14.81
C LEU A 151 0.04 3.49 15.08
N PRO A 152 -0.66 2.37 14.85
CA PRO A 152 -2.04 2.23 15.27
C PRO A 152 -2.19 2.41 16.80
N PHE A 153 -3.24 3.05 17.22
CA PHE A 153 -3.50 3.40 18.62
C PHE A 153 -3.46 2.20 19.61
N ASN A 154 -3.72 0.99 19.11
CA ASN A 154 -3.82 -0.22 19.93
C ASN A 154 -2.61 -1.14 19.81
N TRP A 155 -1.46 -0.60 19.39
CA TRP A 155 -0.22 -1.35 19.23
C TRP A 155 0.74 -1.09 20.37
N HIS A 156 1.43 -2.15 20.73
CA HIS A 156 2.62 -2.07 21.56
C HIS A 156 3.86 -2.20 20.67
N PRO A 157 4.91 -1.39 20.85
CA PRO A 157 6.14 -1.51 20.03
C PRO A 157 6.70 -2.94 19.98
N ASN A 158 6.58 -3.70 21.06
CA ASN A 158 7.09 -5.06 21.20
C ASN A 158 6.12 -6.16 20.73
N ASP A 159 5.09 -5.85 19.96
CA ASP A 159 4.18 -6.87 19.46
C ASP A 159 4.82 -7.78 18.40
N PHE A 160 5.86 -7.28 17.74
CA PHE A 160 6.57 -7.96 16.66
C PHE A 160 8.02 -8.28 17.06
N ASP A 161 8.56 -9.35 16.46
CA ASP A 161 9.96 -9.74 16.60
C ASP A 161 10.86 -8.84 15.77
N LEU A 162 10.36 -8.46 14.57
CA LEU A 162 11.07 -7.66 13.60
C LEU A 162 10.12 -6.66 12.94
N VAL A 163 10.57 -5.42 12.80
CA VAL A 163 9.85 -4.37 12.08
C VAL A 163 10.70 -3.88 10.91
N TYR A 164 10.10 -3.85 9.72
CA TYR A 164 10.63 -3.14 8.57
C TYR A 164 10.00 -1.76 8.49
N THR A 165 10.79 -0.75 8.18
CA THR A 165 10.32 0.62 7.98
C THR A 165 11.19 1.34 6.95
N ASP A 166 10.62 2.32 6.26
CA ASP A 166 11.37 3.29 5.43
C ASP A 166 11.60 4.62 6.15
N GLN A 167 11.22 4.70 7.44
CA GLN A 167 11.27 5.92 8.24
C GLN A 167 12.34 5.80 9.34
N PRO A 168 13.44 6.60 9.30
CA PRO A 168 14.49 6.57 10.32
C PRO A 168 13.97 6.84 11.73
N ASP A 169 12.99 7.75 11.89
CA ASP A 169 12.38 8.07 13.18
C ASP A 169 11.65 6.88 13.79
N PHE A 170 11.00 6.06 12.96
CA PHE A 170 10.35 4.82 13.43
C PHE A 170 11.37 3.77 13.82
N LYS A 171 12.47 3.63 13.06
CA LYS A 171 13.56 2.75 13.45
C LYS A 171 14.04 3.10 14.84
N HIS A 172 14.40 4.34 15.09
CA HIS A 172 14.85 4.81 16.39
C HIS A 172 13.80 4.55 17.50
N PHE A 173 12.53 4.84 17.22
CA PHE A 173 11.43 4.60 18.16
C PHE A 173 11.32 3.12 18.56
N PHE A 174 11.33 2.20 17.60
CA PHE A 174 11.21 0.76 17.87
C PHE A 174 12.42 0.21 18.62
N GLU A 175 13.62 0.62 18.24
CA GLU A 175 14.87 0.21 18.89
C GLU A 175 14.93 0.67 20.34
N LEU A 176 14.45 1.87 20.67
CA LEU A 176 14.30 2.35 22.07
C LEU A 176 13.37 1.47 22.91
N HIS A 177 12.44 0.76 22.28
CA HIS A 177 11.53 -0.18 22.92
C HIS A 177 12.01 -1.64 22.85
N GLY A 178 13.22 -1.88 22.36
CA GLY A 178 13.82 -3.20 22.26
C GLY A 178 13.31 -4.07 21.13
N THR A 179 12.67 -3.48 20.10
CA THR A 179 12.24 -4.20 18.90
C THR A 179 13.26 -4.03 17.79
N GLU A 180 13.74 -5.13 17.25
CA GLU A 180 14.65 -5.11 16.10
C GLU A 180 14.00 -4.44 14.91
N THR A 181 14.71 -3.52 14.26
CA THR A 181 14.14 -2.74 13.15
C THR A 181 15.14 -2.58 12.00
N ILE A 182 14.69 -2.93 10.80
CA ILE A 182 15.47 -2.83 9.57
C ILE A 182 14.87 -1.70 8.71
N ILE A 183 15.74 -0.81 8.22
CA ILE A 183 15.36 0.09 7.13
C ILE A 183 15.25 -0.73 5.86
N ASN A 184 14.08 -0.64 5.23
CA ASN A 184 13.78 -1.32 3.98
C ASN A 184 12.99 -0.37 3.09
N ASP A 185 13.51 -0.13 1.91
CA ASP A 185 12.95 0.83 0.97
C ASP A 185 11.59 0.39 0.40
N GLN A 186 10.92 1.32 -0.23
CA GLN A 186 9.80 1.04 -1.09
C GLN A 186 10.29 0.35 -2.37
N GLY A 187 9.41 -0.26 -3.12
CA GLY A 187 9.76 -0.94 -4.35
C GLY A 187 8.64 -0.92 -5.38
N PHE A 188 8.93 -1.48 -6.54
CA PHE A 188 8.00 -1.64 -7.64
C PHE A 188 8.07 -3.07 -8.19
N ASP A 189 6.93 -3.65 -8.52
CA ASP A 189 6.87 -4.98 -9.13
C ASP A 189 6.88 -4.88 -10.66
N ALA A 190 7.95 -5.39 -11.27
CA ALA A 190 8.14 -5.33 -12.71
C ALA A 190 7.03 -6.00 -13.52
N ARG A 191 6.32 -7.00 -12.95
CA ARG A 191 5.16 -7.66 -13.57
C ARG A 191 4.01 -6.70 -13.89
N ILE A 192 3.95 -5.56 -13.20
CA ILE A 192 2.97 -4.50 -13.51
C ILE A 192 3.18 -3.97 -14.92
N VAL A 193 4.43 -3.76 -15.34
CA VAL A 193 4.75 -3.21 -16.68
C VAL A 193 4.20 -4.11 -17.79
N GLU A 194 4.27 -5.43 -17.60
CA GLU A 194 3.76 -6.41 -18.59
C GLU A 194 2.24 -6.38 -18.75
N ARG A 195 1.54 -5.78 -17.81
CA ARG A 195 0.07 -5.72 -17.74
C ARG A 195 -0.48 -4.35 -18.15
N LEU A 196 0.39 -3.37 -18.38
CA LEU A 196 -0.03 -2.05 -18.84
C LEU A 196 -0.46 -2.13 -20.30
N GLU A 197 -1.56 -1.45 -20.61
CA GLU A 197 -2.04 -1.31 -21.97
C GLU A 197 -1.40 -0.08 -22.62
N GLN A 198 -1.22 -0.11 -23.93
CA GLN A 198 -0.86 1.10 -24.67
C GLN A 198 -2.08 2.02 -24.72
N GLY A 199 -2.17 2.91 -23.74
CA GLY A 199 -3.23 3.91 -23.63
C GLY A 199 -2.98 5.14 -24.48
N LEU A 200 -4.01 5.94 -24.68
CA LEU A 200 -3.85 7.29 -25.20
C LEU A 200 -3.36 8.18 -24.04
N PRO A 201 -2.25 8.93 -24.24
CA PRO A 201 -1.77 9.83 -23.21
C PRO A 201 -2.89 10.75 -22.71
N SER A 202 -3.12 10.77 -21.40
CA SER A 202 -4.05 11.70 -20.78
C SER A 202 -3.36 13.08 -20.67
N PRO A 203 -3.77 14.04 -21.50
CA PRO A 203 -3.10 15.35 -21.51
C PRO A 203 -3.37 16.07 -20.20
N GLY A 204 -2.31 16.52 -19.53
CA GLY A 204 -2.40 17.33 -18.33
C GLY A 204 -1.65 16.76 -17.14
N VAL A 205 -1.98 17.30 -15.99
CA VAL A 205 -1.34 17.01 -14.73
C VAL A 205 -2.23 16.07 -13.92
N VAL A 206 -1.66 14.99 -13.42
CA VAL A 206 -2.37 13.95 -12.69
C VAL A 206 -1.82 13.84 -11.26
N PHE A 207 -2.71 13.65 -10.29
CA PHE A 207 -2.38 13.26 -8.94
C PHE A 207 -3.24 12.06 -8.50
N VAL A 208 -2.64 11.10 -7.81
CA VAL A 208 -3.38 10.02 -7.14
C VAL A 208 -3.03 9.99 -5.66
N GLY A 209 -4.03 10.14 -4.80
CA GLY A 209 -3.82 10.11 -3.34
C GLY A 209 -4.93 10.77 -2.55
N GLY A 210 -4.86 10.64 -1.21
CA GLY A 210 -5.81 11.28 -0.31
C GLY A 210 -5.60 12.80 -0.22
N LEU A 211 -6.69 13.54 -0.18
CA LEU A 211 -6.74 14.97 0.12
C LEU A 211 -7.72 15.22 1.26
N GLY A 212 -7.72 16.40 1.83
CA GLY A 212 -8.59 16.78 2.94
C GLY A 212 -8.02 17.89 3.80
N THR A 213 -8.68 18.20 4.92
CA THR A 213 -8.34 19.37 5.74
C THR A 213 -7.70 19.02 7.09
N GLN A 214 -7.45 17.77 7.39
CA GLN A 214 -6.77 17.37 8.63
C GLN A 214 -5.25 17.20 8.42
N ASN A 215 -4.84 16.05 7.89
CA ASN A 215 -3.41 15.71 7.74
C ASN A 215 -2.85 16.09 6.36
N PHE A 216 -3.66 16.72 5.52
CA PHE A 216 -3.37 17.03 4.13
C PHE A 216 -3.69 18.47 3.75
N LEU A 217 -3.88 19.35 4.73
CA LEU A 217 -4.38 20.71 4.45
C LEU A 217 -3.44 21.51 3.56
N ALA A 218 -2.15 21.51 3.87
CA ALA A 218 -1.16 22.25 3.06
C ALA A 218 -1.15 21.73 1.62
N ARG A 219 -1.10 20.41 1.45
CA ARG A 219 -1.14 19.75 0.14
C ARG A 219 -2.46 20.00 -0.60
N THR A 220 -3.60 19.99 0.11
CA THR A 220 -4.91 20.26 -0.48
C THR A 220 -5.01 21.70 -1.01
N LEU A 221 -4.57 22.68 -0.22
CA LEU A 221 -4.52 24.08 -0.65
C LEU A 221 -3.58 24.30 -1.84
N PHE A 222 -2.43 23.64 -1.83
CA PHE A 222 -1.49 23.67 -2.94
C PHE A 222 -2.13 23.12 -4.23
N PHE A 223 -2.73 21.91 -4.20
CA PHE A 223 -3.34 21.34 -5.39
C PHE A 223 -4.60 22.07 -5.85
N GLU A 224 -5.35 22.72 -4.95
CA GLU A 224 -6.45 23.60 -5.37
C GLU A 224 -5.94 24.76 -6.24
N ARG A 225 -4.81 25.38 -5.86
CA ARG A 225 -4.21 26.47 -6.65
C ARG A 225 -3.66 25.97 -7.98
N ILE A 226 -2.98 24.82 -8.02
CA ILE A 226 -2.54 24.20 -9.27
C ILE A 226 -3.73 23.86 -10.18
N ALA A 227 -4.80 23.28 -9.63
CA ALA A 227 -6.02 22.94 -10.36
C ALA A 227 -6.76 24.17 -10.92
N GLY A 228 -6.60 25.33 -10.28
CA GLY A 228 -7.14 26.60 -10.77
C GLY A 228 -6.41 27.16 -11.99
N ARG A 229 -5.17 26.73 -12.25
CA ARG A 229 -4.26 27.29 -13.27
C ARG A 229 -3.81 26.29 -14.35
N THR A 230 -4.09 25.00 -14.17
CA THR A 230 -3.68 23.95 -15.10
C THR A 230 -4.83 22.97 -15.40
N LYS A 231 -4.66 22.14 -16.43
CA LYS A 231 -5.53 20.98 -16.66
C LYS A 231 -5.16 19.88 -15.66
N PHE A 232 -5.72 19.97 -14.47
CA PHE A 232 -5.45 19.04 -13.36
C PHE A 232 -6.57 18.02 -13.21
N THR A 233 -6.17 16.76 -13.01
CA THR A 233 -7.09 15.67 -12.65
C THR A 233 -6.54 14.88 -11.48
N TRP A 234 -7.42 14.42 -10.58
CA TRP A 234 -6.98 13.59 -9.48
C TRP A 234 -7.95 12.46 -9.16
N TRP A 235 -7.37 11.38 -8.67
CA TRP A 235 -8.06 10.22 -8.12
C TRP A 235 -7.65 10.03 -6.68
N GLY A 236 -8.60 9.64 -5.84
CA GLY A 236 -8.31 9.39 -4.44
C GLY A 236 -9.54 9.52 -3.56
N TYR A 237 -9.32 9.79 -2.32
CA TYR A 237 -10.40 9.96 -1.34
C TYR A 237 -10.23 11.28 -0.59
N TRP A 238 -11.38 11.88 -0.26
CA TRP A 238 -11.43 13.04 0.61
C TRP A 238 -11.45 12.57 2.06
N TRP A 239 -10.49 13.05 2.84
CA TRP A 239 -10.40 12.73 4.27
C TRP A 239 -11.09 13.84 5.07
N ASP A 240 -12.27 13.55 5.65
CA ASP A 240 -13.12 14.46 6.43
C ASP A 240 -13.08 14.19 7.95
N GLY A 241 -12.28 13.21 8.38
CA GLY A 241 -12.20 12.75 9.77
C GLY A 241 -11.51 13.73 10.71
N GLY A 242 -12.26 14.73 11.26
CA GLY A 242 -11.75 15.64 12.28
C GLY A 242 -11.04 16.88 11.76
N GLY A 243 -11.28 17.25 10.50
CA GLY A 243 -10.84 18.52 9.91
C GLY A 243 -11.67 19.73 10.36
N ASP A 244 -11.53 20.83 9.67
CA ASP A 244 -12.20 22.11 9.92
C ASP A 244 -13.64 22.19 9.38
N GLY A 245 -14.19 21.06 8.95
CA GLY A 245 -15.56 20.93 8.43
C GLY A 245 -15.70 21.20 6.93
N ARG A 246 -14.66 21.64 6.25
CA ARG A 246 -14.69 21.83 4.80
C ARG A 246 -14.74 20.49 4.07
N THR A 247 -15.45 20.45 2.97
CA THR A 247 -15.65 19.31 2.08
C THR A 247 -14.96 19.54 0.74
N LEU A 248 -15.00 18.55 -0.15
CA LEU A 248 -14.46 18.73 -1.51
C LEU A 248 -15.15 19.87 -2.27
N ALA A 249 -16.45 20.10 -2.02
CA ALA A 249 -17.20 21.19 -2.65
C ALA A 249 -16.67 22.62 -2.32
N ASP A 250 -15.91 22.74 -1.24
CA ASP A 250 -15.26 24.01 -0.86
C ASP A 250 -13.95 24.26 -1.66
N PHE A 251 -13.58 23.34 -2.54
CA PHE A 251 -12.36 23.39 -3.37
C PHE A 251 -12.73 23.17 -4.85
N PRO A 252 -13.24 24.19 -5.55
CA PRO A 252 -13.83 24.04 -6.88
C PRO A 252 -12.85 23.57 -7.96
N GLY A 253 -11.55 23.84 -7.81
CA GLY A 253 -10.52 23.33 -8.71
C GLY A 253 -10.36 21.82 -8.59
N LEU A 254 -10.28 21.33 -7.36
CA LEU A 254 -10.17 19.91 -7.05
C LEU A 254 -11.48 19.16 -7.39
N GLU A 255 -12.65 19.76 -7.10
CA GLU A 255 -13.94 19.17 -7.44
C GLU A 255 -14.08 18.94 -8.94
N ARG A 256 -13.73 19.91 -9.78
CA ARG A 256 -13.72 19.76 -11.26
C ARG A 256 -12.76 18.67 -11.72
N GLY A 257 -11.60 18.57 -11.06
CA GLY A 257 -10.54 17.61 -11.36
C GLY A 257 -10.80 16.19 -10.89
N PHE A 258 -11.73 15.98 -9.95
CA PHE A 258 -11.98 14.70 -9.31
C PHE A 258 -12.52 13.64 -10.29
N ARG A 259 -11.94 12.45 -10.25
CA ARG A 259 -12.29 11.31 -11.13
C ARG A 259 -12.68 10.05 -10.34
N GLY A 260 -12.88 10.18 -9.03
CA GLY A 260 -13.21 9.05 -8.18
C GLY A 260 -12.01 8.37 -7.56
N VAL A 261 -12.23 7.17 -7.05
CA VAL A 261 -11.20 6.39 -6.34
C VAL A 261 -10.58 5.39 -7.32
N THR A 262 -9.24 5.31 -7.31
CA THR A 262 -8.48 4.31 -8.06
C THR A 262 -7.45 3.63 -7.15
N SER A 263 -7.04 2.43 -7.52
CA SER A 263 -5.96 1.64 -6.88
C SER A 263 -5.52 0.53 -7.84
N GLY A 264 -4.41 -0.14 -7.51
CA GLY A 264 -3.93 -1.29 -8.26
C GLY A 264 -3.68 -1.00 -9.74
N MET A 265 -4.05 -1.93 -10.62
CA MET A 265 -3.80 -1.79 -12.06
C MET A 265 -4.40 -0.52 -12.67
N GLU A 266 -5.58 -0.09 -12.22
CA GLU A 266 -6.18 1.16 -12.71
C GLU A 266 -5.33 2.39 -12.33
N MET A 267 -4.73 2.38 -11.13
CA MET A 267 -3.83 3.44 -10.68
C MET A 267 -2.52 3.41 -11.48
N TYR A 268 -1.94 2.25 -11.69
CA TYR A 268 -0.71 2.10 -12.47
C TYR A 268 -0.93 2.55 -13.92
N GLN A 269 -2.05 2.17 -14.53
CA GLN A 269 -2.41 2.64 -15.86
C GLN A 269 -2.61 4.18 -15.89
N THR A 270 -3.24 4.74 -14.85
CA THR A 270 -3.41 6.20 -14.72
C THR A 270 -2.06 6.92 -14.69
N TYR A 271 -1.07 6.39 -13.97
CA TYR A 271 0.28 6.96 -13.94
C TYR A 271 1.00 6.80 -15.28
N HIS A 272 0.87 5.64 -15.92
CA HIS A 272 1.48 5.36 -17.22
C HIS A 272 0.96 6.31 -18.32
N ASP A 273 -0.35 6.58 -18.35
CA ASP A 273 -1.00 7.40 -19.35
C ASP A 273 -0.89 8.91 -19.08
N ALA A 274 -0.46 9.31 -17.89
CA ALA A 274 -0.38 10.71 -17.49
C ALA A 274 0.76 11.44 -18.20
N THR A 275 0.52 12.67 -18.67
CA THR A 275 1.59 13.51 -19.21
C THR A 275 2.58 13.93 -18.11
N ILE A 276 2.07 14.34 -16.95
CA ILE A 276 2.83 14.71 -15.76
C ILE A 276 2.14 14.11 -14.54
N CYS A 277 2.85 13.30 -13.78
CA CYS A 277 2.41 12.85 -12.47
C CYS A 277 2.97 13.79 -11.39
N LEU A 278 2.10 14.50 -10.68
CA LEU A 278 2.50 15.32 -9.55
C LEU A 278 2.61 14.49 -8.28
N ASN A 279 3.64 14.79 -7.49
CA ASN A 279 3.79 14.27 -6.14
C ASN A 279 4.01 15.40 -5.13
N ASP A 280 3.39 15.25 -3.97
CA ASP A 280 3.64 16.03 -2.78
C ASP A 280 3.47 15.15 -1.54
N TYR A 281 4.05 15.56 -0.43
CA TYR A 281 4.07 14.80 0.80
C TYR A 281 2.91 15.17 1.72
N VAL A 282 2.65 14.31 2.69
CA VAL A 282 1.72 14.61 3.77
C VAL A 282 2.32 15.68 4.71
N ASP A 283 1.49 16.46 5.36
CA ASP A 283 1.92 17.56 6.24
C ASP A 283 2.82 17.06 7.39
N THR A 284 2.76 15.77 7.71
CA THR A 284 3.54 15.11 8.78
C THR A 284 4.84 14.46 8.30
N ALA A 285 5.25 14.64 7.06
CA ALA A 285 6.45 14.00 6.49
C ALA A 285 7.79 14.54 7.01
N ASN A 286 7.78 15.64 7.78
CA ASN A 286 8.95 16.24 8.45
C ASN A 286 10.19 16.42 7.54
N GLY A 287 9.98 16.72 6.25
CA GLY A 287 11.07 16.92 5.28
C GLY A 287 11.71 15.64 4.73
N VAL A 288 11.21 14.46 5.08
CA VAL A 288 11.62 13.21 4.44
C VAL A 288 10.87 13.06 3.12
N GLY A 289 11.59 13.11 2.03
CA GLY A 289 11.05 13.33 0.71
C GLY A 289 10.95 12.09 -0.16
N PHE A 290 10.44 10.96 0.31
CA PHE A 290 10.00 9.91 -0.61
C PHE A 290 8.81 9.14 -0.07
N ASN A 291 7.98 8.68 -1.01
CA ASN A 291 6.81 7.88 -0.72
C ASN A 291 6.61 6.85 -1.84
N GLN A 292 5.75 5.88 -1.61
CA GLN A 292 5.48 4.79 -2.55
C GLN A 292 5.14 5.28 -3.97
N ARG A 293 4.43 6.40 -4.09
CA ARG A 293 4.05 6.98 -5.40
C ARG A 293 5.25 7.26 -6.31
N MET A 294 6.38 7.70 -5.76
CA MET A 294 7.57 7.97 -6.56
C MET A 294 8.04 6.70 -7.28
N PHE A 295 8.08 5.58 -6.56
CA PHE A 295 8.47 4.28 -7.11
C PHE A 295 7.43 3.75 -8.11
N GLU A 296 6.15 3.97 -7.82
CA GLU A 296 5.05 3.55 -8.69
C GLU A 296 5.03 4.32 -10.02
N VAL A 297 5.13 5.66 -9.96
CA VAL A 297 5.15 6.51 -11.16
C VAL A 297 6.37 6.21 -12.02
N MET A 298 7.57 6.21 -11.45
CA MET A 298 8.77 5.89 -12.19
C MET A 298 8.75 4.45 -12.71
N GLY A 299 8.31 3.49 -11.89
CA GLY A 299 8.24 2.07 -12.25
C GLY A 299 7.38 1.78 -13.49
N VAL A 300 6.27 2.49 -13.66
CA VAL A 300 5.43 2.38 -14.87
C VAL A 300 5.94 3.21 -16.06
N GLY A 301 7.07 3.90 -15.91
CA GLY A 301 7.60 4.79 -16.96
C GLY A 301 6.88 6.14 -17.05
N GLY A 302 6.16 6.54 -16.02
CA GLY A 302 5.52 7.85 -15.93
C GLY A 302 6.51 8.96 -15.61
N PHE A 303 6.26 10.18 -16.11
CA PHE A 303 7.06 11.35 -15.75
C PHE A 303 6.63 11.90 -14.39
N LEU A 304 7.54 11.88 -13.43
CA LEU A 304 7.34 12.35 -12.08
C LEU A 304 7.82 13.79 -11.91
N LEU A 305 6.93 14.68 -11.44
CA LEU A 305 7.25 16.01 -10.94
C LEU A 305 6.91 16.08 -9.45
N THR A 306 7.91 16.20 -8.59
CA THR A 306 7.74 16.10 -7.13
C THR A 306 8.28 17.32 -6.39
N ARG A 307 7.72 17.63 -5.22
CA ARG A 307 8.33 18.61 -4.34
C ARG A 307 9.75 18.20 -3.98
N ALA A 308 10.69 19.13 -4.03
CA ALA A 308 12.08 18.89 -3.63
C ALA A 308 12.17 18.49 -2.15
N ALA A 309 13.13 17.60 -1.85
CA ALA A 309 13.43 17.22 -0.47
C ALA A 309 14.95 17.03 -0.29
N PRO A 310 15.49 17.40 0.89
CA PRO A 310 16.93 17.41 1.14
C PRO A 310 17.60 16.05 1.00
N ASN A 311 16.87 14.96 1.25
CA ASN A 311 17.39 13.58 1.27
C ASN A 311 17.33 12.86 -0.09
N PHE A 312 16.96 13.54 -1.17
CA PHE A 312 16.89 12.89 -2.49
C PHE A 312 18.24 12.40 -2.99
N SER A 313 19.30 13.21 -2.82
CA SER A 313 20.64 12.84 -3.24
C SER A 313 21.22 11.62 -2.54
N ASP A 314 20.65 11.24 -1.38
CA ASP A 314 21.08 10.06 -0.63
C ASP A 314 20.57 8.75 -1.25
N VAL A 315 19.48 8.83 -2.04
CA VAL A 315 18.75 7.66 -2.55
C VAL A 315 18.69 7.64 -4.07
N PHE A 316 18.53 8.80 -4.71
CA PHE A 316 18.24 8.91 -6.12
C PHE A 316 19.35 9.66 -6.88
N PRO A 317 19.80 9.13 -8.02
CA PRO A 317 20.67 9.89 -8.92
C PRO A 317 19.93 11.06 -9.55
N GLU A 318 20.67 12.07 -9.97
CA GLU A 318 20.09 13.21 -10.67
C GLU A 318 19.46 12.83 -12.02
N GLY A 319 18.42 13.55 -12.40
CA GLY A 319 17.82 13.46 -13.73
C GLY A 319 16.91 12.25 -13.98
N ILE A 320 16.45 11.56 -12.91
CA ILE A 320 15.48 10.46 -13.02
C ILE A 320 14.03 10.89 -12.70
N PHE A 321 13.85 12.09 -12.23
CA PHE A 321 12.58 12.82 -12.06
C PHE A 321 12.84 14.32 -12.03
N ALA A 322 11.80 15.13 -12.10
CA ALA A 322 11.88 16.58 -11.94
C ALA A 322 11.37 17.02 -10.56
N THR A 323 11.87 18.15 -10.08
CA THR A 323 11.48 18.71 -8.79
C THR A 323 10.93 20.12 -8.92
N TYR A 324 10.17 20.55 -7.90
CA TYR A 324 9.75 21.92 -7.69
C TYR A 324 9.91 22.31 -6.20
N GLU A 325 10.15 23.60 -5.95
CA GLU A 325 10.35 24.14 -4.60
C GLU A 325 9.04 24.65 -4.00
N ASP A 326 8.30 25.43 -4.79
CA ASP A 326 7.07 26.10 -4.40
C ASP A 326 5.99 26.06 -5.51
N GLU A 327 4.89 26.77 -5.29
CA GLU A 327 3.76 26.81 -6.21
C GLU A 327 4.11 27.44 -7.57
N GLU A 328 4.79 28.58 -7.57
CA GLU A 328 5.13 29.27 -8.80
C GLU A 328 6.20 28.50 -9.58
N ASP A 329 7.11 27.85 -8.89
CA ASP A 329 8.08 26.95 -9.51
C ASP A 329 7.39 25.73 -10.09
N CYS A 330 6.46 25.11 -9.35
CA CYS A 330 5.67 23.98 -9.85
C CYS A 330 4.95 24.32 -11.16
N LEU A 331 4.31 25.49 -11.23
CA LEU A 331 3.63 25.94 -12.45
C LEU A 331 4.61 26.17 -13.61
N ARG A 332 5.78 26.79 -13.34
CA ARG A 332 6.84 26.94 -14.36
C ARG A 332 7.33 25.59 -14.88
N GLN A 333 7.56 24.61 -14.00
CA GLN A 333 7.98 23.27 -14.36
C GLN A 333 6.91 22.53 -15.17
N ILE A 334 5.64 22.67 -14.80
CA ILE A 334 4.52 22.10 -15.57
C ILE A 334 4.52 22.66 -16.99
N ASP A 335 4.55 23.99 -17.16
CA ASP A 335 4.55 24.63 -18.45
C ASP A 335 5.77 24.22 -19.29
N TYR A 336 6.95 24.19 -18.66
CA TYR A 336 8.19 23.77 -19.28
C TYR A 336 8.08 22.33 -19.83
N TYR A 337 7.73 21.37 -18.97
CA TYR A 337 7.67 19.97 -19.38
C TYR A 337 6.48 19.63 -20.28
N LEU A 338 5.42 20.41 -20.30
CA LEU A 338 4.37 20.28 -21.31
C LEU A 338 4.91 20.67 -22.71
N ALA A 339 5.81 21.66 -22.78
CA ALA A 339 6.42 22.12 -24.02
C ALA A 339 7.62 21.25 -24.49
N HIS A 340 8.21 20.43 -23.60
CA HIS A 340 9.42 19.64 -23.86
C HIS A 340 9.18 18.11 -23.73
N PRO A 341 8.35 17.51 -24.63
CA PRO A 341 7.98 16.10 -24.51
C PRO A 341 9.14 15.12 -24.65
N GLY A 342 10.18 15.47 -25.42
CA GLY A 342 11.39 14.64 -25.60
C GLY A 342 12.18 14.52 -24.30
N GLU A 343 12.49 15.63 -23.65
CA GLU A 343 13.21 15.64 -22.38
C GLU A 343 12.41 14.93 -21.28
N ARG A 344 11.09 15.17 -21.24
CA ARG A 344 10.19 14.47 -20.32
C ARG A 344 10.26 12.94 -20.50
N ALA A 345 10.25 12.46 -21.74
CA ALA A 345 10.35 11.03 -22.04
C ALA A 345 11.70 10.44 -21.64
N GLU A 346 12.79 11.16 -21.83
CA GLU A 346 14.14 10.73 -21.43
C GLU A 346 14.26 10.62 -19.90
N ILE A 347 13.74 11.60 -19.16
CA ILE A 347 13.73 11.57 -17.69
C ILE A 347 12.91 10.38 -17.19
N ALA A 348 11.70 10.18 -17.74
CA ALA A 348 10.83 9.06 -17.37
C ALA A 348 11.49 7.70 -17.64
N ALA A 349 12.15 7.54 -18.79
CA ALA A 349 12.85 6.31 -19.13
C ALA A 349 14.03 6.01 -18.18
N ARG A 350 14.82 7.03 -17.82
CA ARG A 350 15.90 6.87 -16.82
C ARG A 350 15.33 6.51 -15.44
N GLY A 351 14.24 7.15 -15.03
CA GLY A 351 13.55 6.84 -13.78
C GLY A 351 13.05 5.39 -13.75
N GLN A 352 12.42 4.94 -14.83
CA GLN A 352 11.94 3.55 -14.94
C GLN A 352 13.08 2.55 -14.84
N GLN A 353 14.13 2.75 -15.62
CA GLN A 353 15.30 1.87 -15.59
C GLN A 353 15.87 1.76 -14.18
N PHE A 354 16.09 2.90 -13.51
CA PHE A 354 16.63 2.93 -12.16
C PHE A 354 15.76 2.15 -11.16
N ILE A 355 14.44 2.35 -11.19
CA ILE A 355 13.52 1.65 -10.28
C ILE A 355 13.50 0.14 -10.55
N LEU A 356 13.43 -0.27 -11.81
CA LEU A 356 13.40 -1.69 -12.18
C LEU A 356 14.72 -2.41 -11.84
N GLU A 357 15.85 -1.72 -11.88
CA GLU A 357 17.15 -2.29 -11.53
C GLU A 357 17.41 -2.31 -10.01
N GLN A 358 17.10 -1.19 -9.31
CA GLN A 358 17.54 -1.00 -7.94
C GLN A 358 16.46 -1.28 -6.88
N TYR A 359 15.18 -1.09 -7.22
CA TYR A 359 14.06 -1.14 -6.28
C TYR A 359 12.95 -2.12 -6.72
N ASN A 360 13.33 -3.21 -7.39
CA ASN A 360 12.37 -4.25 -7.77
C ASN A 360 12.05 -5.21 -6.62
N TYR A 361 10.81 -5.71 -6.59
CA TYR A 361 10.35 -6.62 -5.54
C TYR A 361 11.02 -8.01 -5.58
N GLU A 362 11.62 -8.43 -6.68
CA GLU A 362 12.39 -9.68 -6.73
C GLU A 362 13.59 -9.59 -5.78
N ARG A 363 14.36 -8.52 -5.86
CA ARG A 363 15.48 -8.25 -4.96
C ARG A 363 15.03 -8.05 -3.52
N ILE A 364 14.03 -7.19 -3.31
CA ILE A 364 13.49 -6.89 -1.97
C ILE A 364 12.99 -8.17 -1.27
N ALA A 365 12.29 -9.04 -1.99
CA ALA A 365 11.80 -10.31 -1.45
C ALA A 365 12.94 -11.32 -1.20
N ALA A 366 14.01 -11.30 -1.99
CA ALA A 366 15.20 -12.14 -1.76
C ALA A 366 15.93 -11.73 -0.47
N GLU A 367 16.15 -10.43 -0.26
CA GLU A 367 16.72 -9.88 0.97
C GLU A 367 15.84 -10.20 2.17
N PHE A 368 14.54 -9.96 2.07
CA PHE A 368 13.55 -10.31 3.08
C PHE A 368 13.55 -11.80 3.41
N SER A 369 13.64 -12.68 2.40
CA SER A 369 13.74 -14.13 2.58
C SER A 369 15.00 -14.51 3.37
N SER A 370 16.14 -13.94 3.01
CA SER A 370 17.43 -14.19 3.68
C SER A 370 17.37 -13.81 5.15
N ASP A 371 16.84 -12.64 5.45
CA ASP A 371 16.66 -12.14 6.82
C ASP A 371 15.78 -13.06 7.66
N LEU A 372 14.66 -13.51 7.12
CA LEU A 372 13.74 -14.39 7.84
C LEU A 372 14.33 -15.78 8.07
N LEU A 373 15.00 -16.36 7.05
CA LEU A 373 15.61 -17.68 7.17
C LEU A 373 16.74 -17.70 8.20
N ALA A 374 17.57 -16.65 8.26
CA ALA A 374 18.60 -16.51 9.28
C ALA A 374 18.00 -16.59 10.69
N ARG A 375 16.97 -15.78 10.96
CA ARG A 375 16.29 -15.75 12.27
C ARG A 375 15.58 -17.05 12.63
N LEU A 376 15.02 -17.75 11.65
CA LEU A 376 14.41 -19.06 11.87
C LEU A 376 15.45 -20.16 12.14
N GLY A 377 16.70 -19.96 11.66
CA GLY A 377 17.83 -20.90 11.85
C GLY A 377 18.57 -20.69 13.20
N GLU A 378 18.66 -19.47 13.68
CA GLU A 378 19.39 -19.13 14.92
C GLU A 378 18.66 -19.52 16.21
N GLY A 379 17.42 -19.94 16.12
CA GLY A 379 16.58 -20.15 17.30
C GLY A 379 16.19 -18.80 17.92
N ARG A 380 14.99 -18.72 18.47
CA ARG A 380 14.52 -17.47 19.10
C ARG A 380 15.25 -17.19 20.39
N PRO A 381 15.71 -15.95 20.64
CA PRO A 381 16.09 -15.55 21.98
C PRO A 381 14.88 -15.70 22.91
N PRO A 382 15.06 -16.19 24.15
CA PRO A 382 13.99 -16.22 25.13
C PRO A 382 13.50 -14.79 25.40
N ARG A 383 12.19 -14.58 25.30
CA ARG A 383 11.52 -13.31 25.65
C ARG A 383 11.08 -13.30 27.11
#